data_0f3f06a05e13c9cc3197ee1330c13a4e
#
_entry.id   0f3f06a05e13c9cc3197ee1330c13a4e
#
_cell.length_a   1.000
_cell.length_b   1.000
_cell.length_c   1.000
_cell.angle_alpha   90.00
_cell.angle_beta   90.00
_cell.angle_gamma   90.00
#
_symmetry.space_group_name_H-M   'P 1'
#
loop_
_entity.id
_entity.type
_entity.pdbx_description
1 polymer ?
#
loop_
_entity_poly.entity_id
_entity_poly.type
_entity_poly.pdbx_seq_one_letter_code
_entity_poly.pdbx_strand_id
1 'polypeptide(L)'
;GFTLATKQPAMTAAALISALEDGLKKQASGDGEKHNSFAVLFARLFRSQFIAFVGNVVMAFPVALLGIWLIDLAFDYNIAETKWQKLVTDLSPIHSMAIFHAAIAGFFLFLSGIISGSIANRDKHFDVYYRIQEHPLLKLNFGKAKAEKISKWYERYWAGIISNFWFGVFLGSTASIGLFLGLNLDIRHITFASGNLALAVYGADYMIDNAMLFWGILGIGIIGFVNFLVSFGLSLGLAFRSRNIPLAELRPIITSIKQHFFRKPMSFF
;
A
#
# COMPACT_ATOMS: atom_id res chain seq x y z
N GLY A 1 -2.47 -10.88 1.20
CA GLY A 1 -3.92 -11.03 1.35
C GLY A 1 -4.63 -9.70 1.56
N PHE A 2 -4.21 -8.88 2.51
CA PHE A 2 -4.83 -7.57 2.79
C PHE A 2 -4.64 -6.58 1.64
N THR A 3 -3.48 -6.56 0.98
CA THR A 3 -3.23 -5.70 -0.18
C THR A 3 -4.06 -6.07 -1.41
N LEU A 4 -4.48 -7.33 -1.54
CA LEU A 4 -5.42 -7.78 -2.58
C LEU A 4 -6.87 -7.45 -2.24
N ALA A 5 -7.22 -7.36 -0.96
CA ALA A 5 -8.56 -7.02 -0.49
C ALA A 5 -8.83 -5.50 -0.53
N THR A 6 -7.79 -4.67 -0.39
CA THR A 6 -7.89 -3.21 -0.45
C THR A 6 -7.48 -2.70 -1.82
N LYS A 7 -8.27 -1.77 -2.38
CA LYS A 7 -7.92 -1.14 -3.66
C LYS A 7 -6.65 -0.32 -3.52
N GLN A 8 -5.77 -0.41 -4.50
CA GLN A 8 -4.51 0.35 -4.54
C GLN A 8 -4.76 1.87 -4.49
N PRO A 9 -3.86 2.67 -3.86
CA PRO A 9 -4.01 4.12 -3.73
C PRO A 9 -4.27 4.86 -5.04
N ALA A 10 -3.66 4.42 -6.15
CA ALA A 10 -3.85 5.05 -7.45
C ALA A 10 -5.29 4.90 -7.99
N MET A 11 -5.90 3.72 -7.82
CA MET A 11 -7.29 3.49 -8.23
C MET A 11 -8.28 4.29 -7.39
N THR A 12 -7.98 4.46 -6.11
CA THR A 12 -8.80 5.24 -5.18
C THR A 12 -8.63 6.74 -5.37
N ALA A 13 -7.44 7.22 -5.73
CA ALA A 13 -7.22 8.61 -6.12
C ALA A 13 -8.07 9.01 -7.33
N ALA A 14 -8.14 8.17 -8.36
CA ALA A 14 -9.00 8.41 -9.52
C ALA A 14 -10.49 8.48 -9.15
N ALA A 15 -10.96 7.61 -8.24
CA ALA A 15 -12.34 7.64 -7.75
C ALA A 15 -12.65 8.92 -6.94
N LEU A 16 -11.69 9.38 -6.10
CA LEU A 16 -11.82 10.63 -5.35
C LEU A 16 -11.92 11.85 -6.27
N ILE A 17 -11.13 11.87 -7.33
CA ILE A 17 -11.18 12.97 -8.31
C ILE A 17 -12.48 12.95 -9.11
N SER A 18 -13.00 11.77 -9.47
CA SER A 18 -14.34 11.68 -10.08
C SER A 18 -15.43 12.24 -9.17
N ALA A 19 -15.38 11.93 -7.88
CA ALA A 19 -16.32 12.47 -6.91
C ALA A 19 -16.19 14.00 -6.73
N LEU A 20 -14.97 14.54 -6.86
CA LEU A 20 -14.73 15.98 -6.86
C LEU A 20 -15.35 16.65 -8.10
N GLU A 21 -15.15 16.09 -9.29
CA GLU A 21 -15.76 16.59 -10.53
C GLU A 21 -17.29 16.58 -10.47
N ASP A 22 -17.88 15.50 -9.95
CA ASP A 22 -19.33 15.41 -9.76
C ASP A 22 -19.84 16.46 -8.75
N GLY A 23 -19.07 16.70 -7.68
CA GLY A 23 -19.34 17.77 -6.72
C GLY A 23 -19.25 19.18 -7.36
N LEU A 24 -18.25 19.40 -8.25
CA LEU A 24 -18.10 20.66 -9.00
C LEU A 24 -19.26 20.91 -9.94
N LYS A 25 -19.72 19.89 -10.66
CA LYS A 25 -20.88 19.99 -11.56
C LYS A 25 -22.17 20.29 -10.79
N LYS A 26 -22.38 19.66 -9.65
CA LYS A 26 -23.54 19.90 -8.79
C LYS A 26 -23.54 21.31 -8.18
N GLN A 27 -22.40 21.87 -7.85
CA GLN A 27 -22.29 23.25 -7.37
C GLN A 27 -22.63 24.28 -8.46
N ALA A 28 -22.27 24.01 -9.71
CA ALA A 28 -22.67 24.83 -10.85
C ALA A 28 -24.21 24.87 -11.02
N SER A 29 -24.92 23.85 -10.54
CA SER A 29 -26.40 23.79 -10.49
C SER A 29 -27.01 24.26 -9.16
N GLY A 30 -26.22 24.83 -8.24
CA GLY A 30 -26.72 25.42 -6.98
C GLY A 30 -26.98 24.40 -5.86
N ASP A 31 -26.62 23.13 -6.03
CA ASP A 31 -26.96 22.04 -5.11
C ASP A 31 -25.69 21.44 -4.49
N GLY A 32 -25.40 21.81 -3.23
CA GLY A 32 -24.58 21.02 -2.32
C GLY A 32 -23.14 21.42 -2.02
N GLU A 33 -22.64 20.88 -0.92
CA GLU A 33 -21.29 21.07 -0.39
C GLU A 33 -20.24 20.33 -1.24
N LYS A 34 -19.54 21.05 -2.10
CA LYS A 34 -18.54 20.61 -3.08
C LYS A 34 -17.49 19.64 -2.53
N HIS A 35 -16.96 19.93 -1.34
CA HIS A 35 -15.81 19.21 -0.79
C HIS A 35 -16.19 18.17 0.27
N ASN A 36 -17.43 18.15 0.73
CA ASN A 36 -17.86 17.22 1.77
C ASN A 36 -17.87 15.77 1.27
N SER A 37 -18.36 15.55 0.04
CA SER A 37 -18.34 14.23 -0.59
C SER A 37 -16.91 13.69 -0.75
N PHE A 38 -15.96 14.57 -1.12
CA PHE A 38 -14.54 14.21 -1.21
C PHE A 38 -13.99 13.83 0.17
N ALA A 39 -14.27 14.63 1.22
CA ALA A 39 -13.78 14.36 2.57
C ALA A 39 -14.30 13.03 3.13
N VAL A 40 -15.56 12.69 2.88
CA VAL A 40 -16.16 11.40 3.27
C VAL A 40 -15.50 10.23 2.55
N LEU A 41 -15.26 10.36 1.23
CA LEU A 41 -14.58 9.32 0.46
C LEU A 41 -13.11 9.18 0.86
N PHE A 42 -12.44 10.29 1.15
CA PHE A 42 -11.08 10.28 1.67
C PHE A 42 -10.99 9.57 3.02
N ALA A 43 -11.93 9.84 3.95
CA ALA A 43 -11.98 9.15 5.23
C ALA A 43 -12.16 7.64 5.06
N ARG A 44 -13.06 7.20 4.18
CA ARG A 44 -13.23 5.77 3.85
C ARG A 44 -11.98 5.14 3.25
N LEU A 45 -11.29 5.87 2.37
CA LEU A 45 -10.02 5.43 1.80
C LEU A 45 -8.97 5.28 2.90
N PHE A 46 -8.77 6.33 3.70
CA PHE A 46 -7.80 6.33 4.79
C PHE A 46 -8.07 5.17 5.75
N ARG A 47 -9.33 4.97 6.16
CA ARG A 47 -9.73 3.81 6.98
C ARG A 47 -9.35 2.48 6.35
N SER A 48 -9.61 2.30 5.05
CA SER A 48 -9.23 1.09 4.31
C SER A 48 -7.72 0.86 4.33
N GLN A 49 -6.92 1.93 4.14
CA GLN A 49 -5.46 1.85 4.19
C GLN A 49 -4.94 1.61 5.62
N PHE A 50 -5.58 2.21 6.62
CA PHE A 50 -5.26 1.97 8.03
C PHE A 50 -5.50 0.53 8.44
N ILE A 51 -6.64 -0.06 8.06
CA ILE A 51 -6.94 -1.48 8.31
C ILE A 51 -5.91 -2.39 7.62
N ALA A 52 -5.55 -2.07 6.36
CA ALA A 52 -4.51 -2.82 5.64
C ALA A 52 -3.13 -2.68 6.31
N PHE A 53 -2.80 -1.49 6.81
CA PHE A 53 -1.60 -1.22 7.59
C PHE A 53 -1.55 -2.08 8.85
N VAL A 54 -2.57 -2.01 9.68
CA VAL A 54 -2.66 -2.81 10.93
C VAL A 54 -2.59 -4.31 10.60
N GLY A 55 -3.35 -4.76 9.60
CA GLY A 55 -3.34 -6.16 9.18
C GLY A 55 -1.96 -6.64 8.70
N ASN A 56 -1.24 -5.81 7.94
CA ASN A 56 0.11 -6.15 7.49
C ASN A 56 1.10 -6.24 8.66
N VAL A 57 1.06 -5.31 9.61
CA VAL A 57 1.94 -5.33 10.78
C VAL A 57 1.64 -6.53 11.67
N VAL A 58 0.37 -6.72 12.03
CA VAL A 58 -0.08 -7.80 12.94
C VAL A 58 0.19 -9.18 12.35
N MET A 59 0.15 -9.34 11.03
CA MET A 59 0.44 -10.65 10.40
C MET A 59 1.92 -10.84 10.10
N ALA A 60 2.65 -9.79 9.69
CA ALA A 60 4.06 -9.93 9.32
C ALA A 60 4.94 -10.24 10.52
N PHE A 61 4.67 -9.64 11.69
CA PHE A 61 5.44 -9.86 12.90
C PHE A 61 5.45 -11.34 13.33
N PRO A 62 4.30 -11.98 13.63
CA PRO A 62 4.30 -13.38 14.09
C PRO A 62 4.75 -14.35 13.00
N VAL A 63 4.48 -14.08 11.72
CA VAL A 63 4.94 -14.94 10.62
C VAL A 63 6.46 -14.89 10.50
N ALA A 64 7.07 -13.71 10.61
CA ALA A 64 8.54 -13.58 10.60
C ALA A 64 9.17 -14.24 11.85
N LEU A 65 8.55 -14.04 13.02
CA LEU A 65 9.01 -14.66 14.27
C LEU A 65 8.96 -16.20 14.19
N LEU A 66 7.85 -16.74 13.70
CA LEU A 66 7.70 -18.19 13.48
C LEU A 66 8.71 -18.70 12.45
N GLY A 67 8.93 -17.94 11.37
CA GLY A 67 9.87 -18.30 10.31
C GLY A 67 11.31 -18.41 10.81
N ILE A 68 11.78 -17.42 11.58
CA ILE A 68 13.15 -17.45 12.13
C ILE A 68 13.30 -18.55 13.18
N TRP A 69 12.30 -18.77 14.05
CA TRP A 69 12.30 -19.85 15.03
C TRP A 69 12.37 -21.21 14.35
N LEU A 70 11.63 -21.45 13.26
CA LEU A 70 11.69 -22.71 12.52
C LEU A 70 13.03 -22.93 11.83
N ILE A 71 13.66 -21.86 11.32
CA ILE A 71 15.01 -21.94 10.71
C ILE A 71 16.03 -22.29 11.78
N ASP A 72 15.99 -21.63 12.92
CA ASP A 72 16.89 -21.89 14.03
C ASP A 72 16.75 -23.33 14.55
N LEU A 73 15.51 -23.79 14.72
CA LEU A 73 15.21 -25.17 15.14
C LEU A 73 15.71 -26.21 14.10
N ALA A 74 15.62 -25.91 12.82
CA ALA A 74 15.98 -26.86 11.75
C ALA A 74 17.49 -26.93 11.49
N PHE A 75 18.20 -25.80 11.65
CA PHE A 75 19.60 -25.67 11.24
C PHE A 75 20.55 -25.32 12.39
N ASP A 76 20.03 -25.18 13.61
CA ASP A 76 20.79 -24.72 14.80
C ASP A 76 21.57 -23.43 14.50
N TYR A 77 20.88 -22.46 13.83
CA TYR A 77 21.47 -21.24 13.34
C TYR A 77 20.53 -20.06 13.38
N ASN A 78 20.78 -19.14 14.33
CA ASN A 78 20.04 -17.88 14.45
C ASN A 78 20.61 -16.83 13.48
N ILE A 79 19.97 -16.66 12.31
CA ILE A 79 20.40 -15.73 11.26
C ILE A 79 20.35 -14.25 11.69
N ALA A 80 19.64 -13.91 12.76
CA ALA A 80 19.47 -12.54 13.24
C ALA A 80 20.41 -12.19 14.41
N GLU A 81 21.07 -13.16 15.04
CA GLU A 81 21.90 -12.96 16.23
C GLU A 81 22.94 -11.83 16.09
N THR A 82 23.66 -11.81 14.95
CA THR A 82 24.70 -10.80 14.68
C THR A 82 24.15 -9.51 14.08
N LYS A 83 22.87 -9.46 13.71
CA LYS A 83 22.27 -8.35 12.91
C LYS A 83 21.14 -7.63 13.63
N TRP A 84 20.68 -8.11 14.77
CA TRP A 84 19.49 -7.59 15.42
C TRP A 84 19.57 -6.10 15.77
N GLN A 85 20.75 -5.62 16.23
CA GLN A 85 20.95 -4.21 16.55
C GLN A 85 20.76 -3.33 15.31
N LYS A 86 21.31 -3.76 14.17
CA LYS A 86 21.14 -3.05 12.91
C LYS A 86 19.68 -3.08 12.45
N LEU A 87 19.01 -4.23 12.55
CA LEU A 87 17.61 -4.38 12.14
C LEU A 87 16.68 -3.43 12.91
N VAL A 88 16.87 -3.26 14.23
CA VAL A 88 16.05 -2.35 15.02
C VAL A 88 16.46 -0.88 14.82
N THR A 89 17.76 -0.59 14.73
CA THR A 89 18.25 0.79 14.48
C THR A 89 17.78 1.32 13.13
N ASP A 90 17.78 0.48 12.11
CA ASP A 90 17.31 0.80 10.76
C ASP A 90 15.81 1.15 10.68
N LEU A 91 15.03 0.81 11.71
CA LEU A 91 13.63 1.24 11.83
C LEU A 91 13.49 2.63 12.44
N SER A 92 14.49 3.10 13.17
CA SER A 92 14.41 4.38 13.86
C SER A 92 14.37 5.56 12.87
N PRO A 93 13.36 6.42 12.97
CA PRO A 93 13.26 7.60 12.09
C PRO A 93 14.31 8.67 12.37
N ILE A 94 14.98 8.61 13.53
CA ILE A 94 15.98 9.59 13.98
C ILE A 94 17.40 9.09 13.72
N HIS A 95 17.65 7.78 13.94
CA HIS A 95 18.99 7.20 13.88
C HIS A 95 19.29 6.52 12.54
N SER A 96 18.36 6.57 11.57
CA SER A 96 18.53 6.00 10.25
C SER A 96 17.87 6.82 9.15
N MET A 97 18.12 6.47 7.90
CA MET A 97 17.44 7.05 6.75
C MET A 97 16.06 6.42 6.49
N ALA A 98 15.38 5.91 7.52
CA ALA A 98 14.11 5.19 7.39
C ALA A 98 13.03 5.98 6.64
N ILE A 99 12.93 7.29 6.90
CA ILE A 99 11.94 8.17 6.23
C ILE A 99 12.23 8.27 4.72
N PHE A 100 13.49 8.47 4.34
CA PHE A 100 13.89 8.54 2.93
C PHE A 100 13.64 7.21 2.20
N HIS A 101 14.06 6.10 2.80
CA HIS A 101 13.84 4.77 2.25
C HIS A 101 12.35 4.40 2.21
N ALA A 102 11.55 4.89 3.15
CA ALA A 102 10.09 4.74 3.12
C ALA A 102 9.45 5.56 1.99
N ALA A 103 9.98 6.75 1.68
CA ALA A 103 9.51 7.54 0.54
C ALA A 103 9.77 6.83 -0.80
N ILE A 104 10.93 6.16 -0.96
CA ILE A 104 11.23 5.31 -2.13
C ILE A 104 10.21 4.18 -2.25
N ALA A 105 9.89 3.49 -1.14
CA ALA A 105 8.84 2.46 -1.15
C ALA A 105 7.47 3.04 -1.54
N GLY A 106 7.14 4.24 -1.06
CA GLY A 106 5.92 4.96 -1.44
C GLY A 106 5.85 5.29 -2.93
N PHE A 107 6.98 5.65 -3.54
CA PHE A 107 7.09 5.84 -4.99
C PHE A 107 6.82 4.54 -5.77
N PHE A 108 7.39 3.42 -5.34
CA PHE A 108 7.11 2.13 -5.99
C PHE A 108 5.68 1.63 -5.76
N LEU A 109 5.07 1.92 -4.61
CA LEU A 109 3.64 1.69 -4.41
C LEU A 109 2.79 2.49 -5.41
N PHE A 110 3.16 3.74 -5.69
CA PHE A 110 2.52 4.54 -6.73
C PHE A 110 2.67 3.92 -8.11
N LEU A 111 3.88 3.51 -8.51
CA LEU A 111 4.12 2.84 -9.79
C LEU A 111 3.31 1.55 -9.92
N SER A 112 3.30 0.72 -8.88
CA SER A 112 2.52 -0.51 -8.87
C SER A 112 1.02 -0.25 -8.99
N GLY A 113 0.54 0.86 -8.42
CA GLY A 113 -0.83 1.34 -8.58
C GLY A 113 -1.17 1.75 -10.01
N ILE A 114 -0.23 2.40 -10.74
CA ILE A 114 -0.39 2.71 -12.16
C ILE A 114 -0.48 1.42 -12.99
N ILE A 115 0.38 0.44 -12.71
CA ILE A 115 0.36 -0.87 -13.38
C ILE A 115 -1.01 -1.54 -13.18
N SER A 116 -1.52 -1.57 -11.95
CA SER A 116 -2.83 -2.12 -11.63
C SER A 116 -3.95 -1.43 -12.41
N GLY A 117 -3.94 -0.09 -12.42
CA GLY A 117 -4.93 0.72 -13.14
C GLY A 117 -4.88 0.49 -14.65
N SER A 118 -3.67 0.42 -15.22
CA SER A 118 -3.48 0.17 -16.66
C SER A 118 -4.02 -1.21 -17.07
N ILE A 119 -3.76 -2.26 -16.27
CA ILE A 119 -4.27 -3.60 -16.53
C ILE A 119 -5.80 -3.60 -16.45
N ALA A 120 -6.38 -3.07 -15.38
CA ALA A 120 -7.83 -3.04 -15.19
C ALA A 120 -8.54 -2.27 -16.32
N ASN A 121 -7.99 -1.14 -16.76
CA ASN A 121 -8.53 -0.34 -17.86
C ASN A 121 -8.42 -1.08 -19.20
N ARG A 122 -7.26 -1.68 -19.49
CA ARG A 122 -7.05 -2.49 -20.69
C ARG A 122 -8.02 -3.66 -20.75
N ASP A 123 -8.15 -4.40 -19.66
CA ASP A 123 -8.99 -5.59 -19.60
C ASP A 123 -10.47 -5.25 -19.75
N LYS A 124 -10.89 -4.09 -19.23
CA LYS A 124 -12.22 -3.53 -19.45
C LYS A 124 -12.43 -3.08 -20.89
N HIS A 125 -11.44 -2.42 -21.49
CA HIS A 125 -11.53 -1.93 -22.87
C HIS A 125 -11.64 -3.04 -23.90
N PHE A 126 -10.96 -4.17 -23.67
CA PHE A 126 -10.95 -5.34 -24.57
C PHE A 126 -11.97 -6.42 -24.20
N ASP A 127 -12.88 -6.15 -23.26
CA ASP A 127 -13.87 -7.10 -22.78
C ASP A 127 -13.28 -8.46 -22.35
N VAL A 128 -12.06 -8.43 -21.73
CA VAL A 128 -11.32 -9.64 -21.36
C VAL A 128 -12.14 -10.54 -20.44
N TYR A 129 -12.89 -9.98 -19.52
CA TYR A 129 -13.72 -10.72 -18.58
C TYR A 129 -14.82 -11.52 -19.30
N TYR A 130 -15.49 -10.89 -20.27
CA TYR A 130 -16.50 -11.56 -21.10
C TYR A 130 -15.85 -12.65 -21.96
N ARG A 131 -14.68 -12.38 -22.56
CA ARG A 131 -13.92 -13.37 -23.36
C ARG A 131 -13.51 -14.59 -22.54
N ILE A 132 -13.11 -14.42 -21.27
CA ILE A 132 -12.80 -15.53 -20.36
C ILE A 132 -14.08 -16.32 -20.07
N GLN A 133 -15.19 -15.64 -19.77
CA GLN A 133 -16.46 -16.29 -19.47
C GLN A 133 -17.00 -17.09 -20.65
N GLU A 134 -16.86 -16.57 -21.86
CA GLU A 134 -17.36 -17.18 -23.10
C GLU A 134 -16.34 -18.11 -23.80
N HIS A 135 -15.15 -18.29 -23.20
CA HIS A 135 -14.08 -19.08 -23.82
C HIS A 135 -14.50 -20.54 -24.06
N PRO A 136 -14.44 -21.04 -25.32
CA PRO A 136 -14.97 -22.36 -25.68
C PRO A 136 -14.35 -23.49 -24.88
N LEU A 137 -13.02 -23.50 -24.74
CA LEU A 137 -12.31 -24.56 -24.01
C LEU A 137 -12.63 -24.53 -22.50
N LEU A 138 -12.80 -23.35 -21.91
CA LEU A 138 -13.18 -23.25 -20.49
C LEU A 138 -14.60 -23.80 -20.27
N LYS A 139 -15.53 -23.48 -21.17
CA LYS A 139 -16.90 -23.99 -21.09
C LYS A 139 -16.95 -25.51 -21.33
N LEU A 140 -16.18 -26.01 -22.29
CA LEU A 140 -16.13 -27.44 -22.61
C LEU A 140 -15.55 -28.26 -21.44
N ASN A 141 -14.40 -27.83 -20.88
CA ASN A 141 -13.69 -28.60 -19.86
C ASN A 141 -14.24 -28.42 -18.44
N PHE A 142 -14.74 -27.24 -18.11
CA PHE A 142 -15.15 -26.88 -16.74
C PHE A 142 -16.63 -26.53 -16.59
N GLY A 143 -17.36 -26.38 -17.70
CA GLY A 143 -18.75 -25.95 -17.73
C GLY A 143 -18.92 -24.43 -17.53
N LYS A 144 -20.12 -23.92 -17.93
CA LYS A 144 -20.45 -22.48 -17.92
C LYS A 144 -20.31 -21.83 -16.55
N ALA A 145 -20.78 -22.48 -15.50
CA ALA A 145 -20.75 -21.94 -14.14
C ALA A 145 -19.30 -21.73 -13.60
N LYS A 146 -18.37 -22.64 -13.93
CA LYS A 146 -16.98 -22.49 -13.54
C LYS A 146 -16.25 -21.44 -14.39
N ALA A 147 -16.53 -21.34 -15.69
CA ALA A 147 -16.00 -20.29 -16.55
C ALA A 147 -16.39 -18.89 -16.04
N GLU A 148 -17.64 -18.70 -15.61
CA GLU A 148 -18.10 -17.46 -14.98
C GLU A 148 -17.37 -17.16 -13.65
N LYS A 149 -17.16 -18.17 -12.79
CA LYS A 149 -16.39 -18.00 -11.54
C LYS A 149 -14.92 -17.61 -11.82
N ILE A 150 -14.29 -18.20 -12.82
CA ILE A 150 -12.92 -17.88 -13.24
C ILE A 150 -12.87 -16.43 -13.75
N SER A 151 -13.81 -16.00 -14.57
CA SER A 151 -13.91 -14.63 -15.07
C SER A 151 -14.05 -13.62 -13.92
N LYS A 152 -14.95 -13.84 -12.97
CA LYS A 152 -15.14 -12.99 -11.79
C LYS A 152 -13.90 -12.97 -10.87
N TRP A 153 -13.23 -14.11 -10.72
CA TRP A 153 -11.98 -14.18 -9.98
C TRP A 153 -10.88 -13.35 -10.66
N TYR A 154 -10.73 -13.48 -11.98
CA TYR A 154 -9.77 -12.72 -12.77
C TYR A 154 -10.05 -11.22 -12.66
N GLU A 155 -11.28 -10.78 -12.89
CA GLU A 155 -11.69 -9.38 -12.75
C GLU A 155 -11.33 -8.80 -11.37
N ARG A 156 -11.54 -9.60 -10.32
CA ARG A 156 -11.35 -9.15 -8.95
C ARG A 156 -9.88 -9.07 -8.54
N TYR A 157 -9.05 -10.01 -8.98
CA TYR A 157 -7.72 -10.21 -8.40
C TYR A 157 -6.55 -10.00 -9.35
N TRP A 158 -6.73 -10.18 -10.66
CA TRP A 158 -5.61 -10.25 -11.61
C TRP A 158 -4.75 -8.97 -11.62
N ALA A 159 -5.36 -7.80 -11.76
CA ALA A 159 -4.64 -6.53 -11.75
C ALA A 159 -3.84 -6.33 -10.46
N GLY A 160 -4.42 -6.73 -9.31
CA GLY A 160 -3.74 -6.69 -8.02
C GLY A 160 -2.58 -7.67 -7.91
N ILE A 161 -2.70 -8.88 -8.45
CA ILE A 161 -1.62 -9.89 -8.45
C ILE A 161 -0.42 -9.38 -9.23
N ILE A 162 -0.62 -8.91 -10.46
CA ILE A 162 0.48 -8.40 -11.30
C ILE A 162 1.10 -7.14 -10.68
N SER A 163 0.30 -6.26 -10.13
CA SER A 163 0.79 -5.07 -9.43
C SER A 163 1.67 -5.44 -8.23
N ASN A 164 1.26 -6.40 -7.41
CA ASN A 164 2.07 -6.86 -6.26
C ASN A 164 3.33 -7.61 -6.71
N PHE A 165 3.28 -8.34 -7.81
CA PHE A 165 4.47 -8.96 -8.40
C PHE A 165 5.51 -7.89 -8.77
N TRP A 166 5.12 -6.87 -9.53
CA TRP A 166 6.02 -5.78 -9.89
C TRP A 166 6.50 -4.98 -8.68
N PHE A 167 5.63 -4.77 -7.70
CA PHE A 167 6.04 -4.15 -6.46
C PHE A 167 7.13 -4.96 -5.74
N GLY A 168 6.98 -6.28 -5.68
CA GLY A 168 8.02 -7.18 -5.16
C GLY A 168 9.34 -7.10 -5.93
N VAL A 169 9.28 -7.03 -7.27
CA VAL A 169 10.46 -6.83 -8.11
C VAL A 169 11.16 -5.50 -7.78
N PHE A 170 10.41 -4.40 -7.68
CA PHE A 170 10.97 -3.09 -7.32
C PHE A 170 11.64 -3.12 -5.93
N LEU A 171 10.97 -3.73 -4.94
CA LEU A 171 11.52 -3.86 -3.60
C LEU A 171 12.80 -4.70 -3.58
N GLY A 172 12.81 -5.85 -4.27
CA GLY A 172 13.96 -6.76 -4.28
C GLY A 172 15.15 -6.24 -5.06
N SER A 173 14.93 -5.50 -6.15
CA SER A 173 16.02 -5.02 -7.02
C SER A 173 16.69 -3.74 -6.51
N THR A 174 16.02 -2.92 -5.72
CA THR A 174 16.54 -1.59 -5.35
C THR A 174 17.82 -1.65 -4.54
N ALA A 175 17.93 -2.54 -3.55
CA ALA A 175 19.14 -2.69 -2.76
C ALA A 175 20.32 -3.16 -3.63
N SER A 176 20.09 -4.09 -4.55
CA SER A 176 21.10 -4.58 -5.48
C SER A 176 21.58 -3.49 -6.46
N ILE A 177 20.64 -2.69 -6.98
CA ILE A 177 20.93 -1.55 -7.85
C ILE A 177 21.71 -0.48 -7.05
N GLY A 178 21.31 -0.20 -5.81
CA GLY A 178 22.03 0.72 -4.92
C GLY A 178 23.47 0.28 -4.70
N LEU A 179 23.68 -1.00 -4.41
CA LEU A 179 25.03 -1.57 -4.23
C LEU A 179 25.86 -1.43 -5.50
N PHE A 180 25.31 -1.78 -6.66
CA PHE A 180 25.99 -1.68 -7.96
C PHE A 180 26.40 -0.24 -8.30
N LEU A 181 25.57 0.75 -7.95
CA LEU A 181 25.82 2.18 -8.21
C LEU A 181 26.63 2.87 -7.10
N GLY A 182 27.02 2.16 -6.04
CA GLY A 182 27.69 2.77 -4.87
C GLY A 182 26.78 3.71 -4.07
N LEU A 183 25.46 3.56 -4.21
CA LEU A 183 24.46 4.36 -3.51
C LEU A 183 23.92 3.58 -2.31
N ASN A 184 23.77 4.26 -1.18
CA ASN A 184 23.12 3.67 -0.01
C ASN A 184 21.59 3.69 -0.17
N LEU A 185 21.11 2.98 -1.20
CA LEU A 185 19.69 2.82 -1.47
C LEU A 185 19.16 1.57 -0.77
N ASP A 186 18.15 1.78 0.03
CA ASP A 186 17.38 0.71 0.66
C ASP A 186 15.89 1.02 0.54
N ILE A 187 15.04 0.08 0.91
CA ILE A 187 13.60 0.27 0.90
C ILE A 187 13.03 -0.11 2.26
N ARG A 188 12.24 0.80 2.81
CA ARG A 188 11.49 0.55 4.03
C ARG A 188 10.00 0.51 3.73
N HIS A 189 9.49 -0.70 3.58
CA HIS A 189 8.05 -0.95 3.47
C HIS A 189 7.54 -1.51 4.79
N ILE A 190 6.36 -1.11 5.20
CA ILE A 190 5.79 -1.42 6.51
C ILE A 190 5.80 -2.92 6.86
N THR A 191 5.50 -3.79 5.90
CA THR A 191 5.48 -5.25 6.11
C THR A 191 6.87 -5.77 6.45
N PHE A 192 7.92 -5.30 5.72
CA PHE A 192 9.30 -5.67 6.02
C PHE A 192 9.79 -5.05 7.31
N ALA A 193 9.40 -3.80 7.61
CA ALA A 193 9.73 -3.14 8.86
C ALA A 193 9.21 -3.94 10.07
N SER A 194 7.96 -4.41 10.00
CA SER A 194 7.38 -5.27 11.03
C SER A 194 8.10 -6.63 11.15
N GLY A 195 8.42 -7.26 10.01
CA GLY A 195 9.21 -8.49 9.98
C GLY A 195 10.62 -8.29 10.57
N ASN A 196 11.31 -7.21 10.21
CA ASN A 196 12.63 -6.89 10.74
C ASN A 196 12.62 -6.66 12.25
N LEU A 197 11.54 -6.07 12.80
CA LEU A 197 11.40 -5.97 14.25
C LEU A 197 11.26 -7.35 14.91
N ALA A 198 10.48 -8.26 14.30
CA ALA A 198 10.35 -9.63 14.81
C ALA A 198 11.69 -10.38 14.79
N LEU A 199 12.45 -10.26 13.69
CA LEU A 199 13.79 -10.84 13.59
C LEU A 199 14.75 -10.24 14.62
N ALA A 200 14.67 -8.94 14.87
CA ALA A 200 15.50 -8.28 15.87
C ALA A 200 15.16 -8.73 17.28
N VAL A 201 13.87 -8.87 17.60
CA VAL A 201 13.41 -9.37 18.91
C VAL A 201 13.92 -10.79 19.15
N TYR A 202 13.82 -11.67 18.14
CA TYR A 202 14.33 -13.03 18.24
C TYR A 202 15.86 -13.07 18.35
N GLY A 203 16.56 -12.33 17.49
CA GLY A 203 18.03 -12.28 17.46
C GLY A 203 18.68 -11.68 18.72
N ALA A 204 17.91 -10.91 19.50
CA ALA A 204 18.31 -10.36 20.79
C ALA A 204 17.90 -11.25 21.98
N ASP A 205 17.49 -12.51 21.75
CA ASP A 205 16.93 -13.40 22.77
C ASP A 205 15.82 -12.73 23.60
N TYR A 206 14.98 -11.93 22.92
CA TYR A 206 13.89 -11.13 23.53
C TYR A 206 14.37 -10.04 24.52
N MET A 207 15.67 -9.72 24.57
CA MET A 207 16.26 -8.73 25.46
C MET A 207 16.63 -7.44 24.74
N ILE A 208 15.67 -6.81 24.08
CA ILE A 208 15.86 -5.49 23.45
C ILE A 208 15.59 -4.40 24.50
N ASP A 209 16.46 -3.37 24.51
CA ASP A 209 16.23 -2.17 25.32
C ASP A 209 14.90 -1.49 24.98
N ASN A 210 14.17 -1.04 26.01
CA ASN A 210 12.85 -0.44 25.88
C ASN A 210 12.85 0.81 24.97
N ALA A 211 13.92 1.61 24.98
CA ALA A 211 14.04 2.77 24.11
C ALA A 211 14.19 2.36 22.64
N MET A 212 15.02 1.35 22.36
CA MET A 212 15.17 0.79 21.01
C MET A 212 13.86 0.19 20.50
N LEU A 213 13.16 -0.55 21.34
CA LEU A 213 11.85 -1.14 21.00
C LEU A 213 10.81 -0.05 20.72
N PHE A 214 10.76 1.00 21.54
CA PHE A 214 9.87 2.14 21.32
C PHE A 214 10.13 2.82 19.99
N TRP A 215 11.40 3.14 19.67
CA TRP A 215 11.76 3.78 18.40
C TRP A 215 11.52 2.86 17.20
N GLY A 216 11.69 1.55 17.36
CA GLY A 216 11.36 0.55 16.34
C GLY A 216 9.86 0.52 16.02
N ILE A 217 9.00 0.45 17.04
CA ILE A 217 7.54 0.44 16.88
C ILE A 217 7.05 1.78 16.29
N LEU A 218 7.50 2.91 16.82
CA LEU A 218 7.17 4.23 16.30
C LEU A 218 7.63 4.38 14.85
N GLY A 219 8.83 3.87 14.55
CA GLY A 219 9.39 3.86 13.21
C GLY A 219 8.53 3.08 12.21
N ILE A 220 8.01 1.92 12.58
CA ILE A 220 7.06 1.17 11.73
C ILE A 220 5.83 2.04 11.40
N GLY A 221 5.29 2.75 12.40
CA GLY A 221 4.19 3.69 12.20
C GLY A 221 4.51 4.80 11.22
N ILE A 222 5.66 5.44 11.39
CA ILE A 222 6.15 6.52 10.52
C ILE A 222 6.44 6.00 9.11
N ILE A 223 7.11 4.86 8.96
CA ILE A 223 7.37 4.22 7.66
C ILE A 223 6.07 3.98 6.90
N GLY A 224 5.07 3.39 7.55
CA GLY A 224 3.77 3.14 6.91
C GLY A 224 3.04 4.42 6.51
N PHE A 225 3.07 5.44 7.37
CA PHE A 225 2.50 6.74 7.07
C PHE A 225 3.19 7.42 5.86
N VAL A 226 4.52 7.39 5.79
CA VAL A 226 5.28 7.93 4.66
C VAL A 226 5.02 7.14 3.38
N ASN A 227 5.00 5.81 3.45
CA ASN A 227 4.62 4.96 2.30
C ASN A 227 3.25 5.39 1.72
N PHE A 228 2.25 5.57 2.60
CA PHE A 228 0.93 6.02 2.19
C PHE A 228 0.94 7.46 1.64
N LEU A 229 1.55 8.40 2.36
CA LEU A 229 1.56 9.82 2.00
C LEU A 229 2.18 10.05 0.62
N VAL A 230 3.34 9.43 0.34
CA VAL A 230 4.04 9.57 -0.95
C VAL A 230 3.24 8.90 -2.06
N SER A 231 2.81 7.65 -1.86
CA SER A 231 2.04 6.91 -2.86
C SER A 231 0.71 7.60 -3.19
N PHE A 232 -0.03 8.02 -2.18
CA PHE A 232 -1.31 8.71 -2.38
C PHE A 232 -1.12 10.10 -2.97
N GLY A 233 -0.14 10.87 -2.47
CA GLY A 233 0.14 12.23 -2.96
C GLY A 233 0.51 12.23 -4.45
N LEU A 234 1.38 11.32 -4.90
CA LEU A 234 1.74 11.16 -6.30
C LEU A 234 0.53 10.72 -7.15
N SER A 235 -0.27 9.78 -6.64
CA SER A 235 -1.49 9.31 -7.32
C SER A 235 -2.52 10.43 -7.47
N LEU A 236 -2.70 11.23 -6.43
CA LEU A 236 -3.60 12.37 -6.44
C LEU A 236 -3.10 13.45 -7.41
N GLY A 237 -1.80 13.77 -7.37
CA GLY A 237 -1.17 14.74 -8.30
C GLY A 237 -1.34 14.32 -9.76
N LEU A 238 -1.11 13.03 -10.07
CA LEU A 238 -1.35 12.49 -11.41
C LEU A 238 -2.83 12.60 -11.82
N ALA A 239 -3.76 12.30 -10.91
CA ALA A 239 -5.19 12.38 -11.17
C ALA A 239 -5.65 13.83 -11.39
N PHE A 240 -5.14 14.81 -10.62
CA PHE A 240 -5.38 16.23 -10.85
C PHE A 240 -4.91 16.66 -12.26
N ARG A 241 -3.67 16.28 -12.61
CA ARG A 241 -3.09 16.62 -13.92
C ARG A 241 -3.86 15.99 -15.08
N SER A 242 -4.26 14.73 -14.96
CA SER A 242 -4.97 14.00 -16.03
C SER A 242 -6.37 14.56 -16.32
N ARG A 243 -6.96 15.28 -15.37
CA ARG A 243 -8.30 15.86 -15.48
C ARG A 243 -8.31 17.39 -15.53
N ASN A 244 -7.13 18.01 -15.70
CA ASN A 244 -6.97 19.46 -15.75
C ASN A 244 -7.59 20.21 -14.57
N ILE A 245 -7.60 19.60 -13.37
CA ILE A 245 -8.10 20.26 -12.16
C ILE A 245 -7.02 21.19 -11.60
N PRO A 246 -7.32 22.48 -11.35
CA PRO A 246 -6.33 23.42 -10.85
C PRO A 246 -5.85 23.04 -9.45
N LEU A 247 -4.54 23.18 -9.18
CA LEU A 247 -3.96 22.92 -7.85
C LEU A 247 -4.53 23.84 -6.75
N ALA A 248 -5.16 24.95 -7.12
CA ALA A 248 -5.84 25.84 -6.19
C ALA A 248 -6.96 25.11 -5.41
N GLU A 249 -7.56 24.07 -5.99
CA GLU A 249 -8.58 23.23 -5.32
C GLU A 249 -8.03 22.41 -4.16
N LEU A 250 -6.70 22.22 -4.04
CA LEU A 250 -6.09 21.47 -2.93
C LEU A 250 -6.35 22.11 -1.55
N ARG A 251 -6.31 23.44 -1.46
CA ARG A 251 -6.54 24.14 -0.17
C ARG A 251 -7.94 23.88 0.39
N PRO A 252 -9.03 24.13 -0.35
CA PRO A 252 -10.37 23.84 0.14
C PRO A 252 -10.60 22.35 0.42
N ILE A 253 -10.01 21.45 -0.37
CA ILE A 253 -10.06 20.00 -0.12
C ILE A 253 -9.42 19.63 1.22
N ILE A 254 -8.20 20.10 1.48
CA ILE A 254 -7.50 19.85 2.75
C ILE A 254 -8.31 20.42 3.93
N THR A 255 -8.88 21.60 3.77
CA THR A 255 -9.73 22.21 4.79
C THR A 255 -10.96 21.35 5.09
N SER A 256 -11.62 20.85 4.06
CA SER A 256 -12.79 19.96 4.20
C SER A 256 -12.42 18.62 4.88
N ILE A 257 -11.27 18.02 4.52
CA ILE A 257 -10.77 16.81 5.18
C ILE A 257 -10.51 17.08 6.67
N LYS A 258 -9.83 18.20 7.01
CA LYS A 258 -9.59 18.58 8.40
C LYS A 258 -10.90 18.77 9.17
N GLN A 259 -11.86 19.51 8.63
CA GLN A 259 -13.15 19.71 9.25
C GLN A 259 -13.89 18.39 9.47
N HIS A 260 -13.86 17.48 8.48
CA HIS A 260 -14.47 16.16 8.60
C HIS A 260 -13.78 15.32 9.68
N PHE A 261 -12.44 15.37 9.76
CA PHE A 261 -11.67 14.67 10.79
C PHE A 261 -12.05 15.15 12.20
N PHE A 262 -12.12 16.46 12.43
CA PHE A 262 -12.50 16.98 13.75
C PHE A 262 -13.97 16.73 14.12
N ARG A 263 -14.87 16.66 13.12
CA ARG A 263 -16.29 16.33 13.37
C ARG A 263 -16.54 14.83 13.58
N LYS A 264 -15.82 13.96 12.87
CA LYS A 264 -16.02 12.50 12.86
C LYS A 264 -14.70 11.75 12.81
N PRO A 265 -13.84 11.82 13.85
CA PRO A 265 -12.50 11.20 13.82
C PRO A 265 -12.55 9.68 13.58
N MET A 266 -13.53 8.99 14.19
CA MET A 266 -13.69 7.54 14.05
C MET A 266 -14.03 7.07 12.62
N SER A 267 -14.36 7.98 11.70
CA SER A 267 -14.58 7.63 10.30
C SER A 267 -13.27 7.32 9.55
N PHE A 268 -12.12 7.68 10.14
CA PHE A 268 -10.78 7.47 9.57
C PHE A 268 -10.12 6.17 10.07
N PHE A 269 -10.62 5.62 11.16
CA PHE A 269 -10.10 4.41 11.83
C PHE A 269 -11.23 3.36 11.98
#